data_9076c50b564784c78f2385a5be8ba969
#
_entry.id   9076c50b564784c78f2385a5be8ba969
#
_cell.length_a   1.000
_cell.length_b   1.000
_cell.length_c   1.000
_cell.angle_alpha   90.00
_cell.angle_beta   90.00
_cell.angle_gamma   90.00
#
_symmetry.space_group_name_H-M   'P 1'
#
loop_
_entity.id
_entity.type
_entity.pdbx_description
1 polymer ?
#
loop_
_entity_poly.entity_id
_entity_poly.type
_entity_poly.pdbx_seq_one_letter_code
_entity_poly.pdbx_strand_id
1 'polypeptide(L)'
;DASAETVFNRLTQFKRGGTEVEPGLATSWDVSKDGLTYTFHLREGVKFHTTDFFTPSRDFNADDVLFTFNRLLDADSPFRKAYPSESPYFTDMGLNTTIKNVEKLDERSVRFNLNTVDASFVQNLAMSFASVQSAEYATQLLKQGKAEQINQQPVGTGPFVFKRYQKDSQIRYVANKQYWKPEDVKLDNLVFAITPDAAARLQKLKAGECQVSGYPRPADIEVMKQDPNLRVLQQAGFNLGFLAYNVTHPPLDQLKVRQALDMAIDKPAIIKAVYQGAGQLAQNALPPAQWSYDPKIQDAPYDPTKARLLLKEAGVAPGTTINLWAMTVQRASNPNARMSAQMIQQDWAKVGIKANIVSYEWGEYIKRAKNGEHDAMIYGWTGDNGDPDNWLGVLYSCAAVKGSNYAKWCNPAYDKLVQQAKVSSDREQRIKWYQQAQKILKEQVPITPIANSTVFQPMRKQVRDFKISPFGLTPFYGVGLDK
;
A
#
# COMPACT_ATOMS: atom_id res chain seq x y z
N ASP A 1 -0.85 -10.96 1.02
CA ASP A 1 0.02 -10.17 0.14
C ASP A 1 1.15 -11.01 -0.47
N ALA A 2 1.83 -11.87 0.30
CA ALA A 2 2.89 -12.72 -0.24
C ALA A 2 2.44 -13.56 -1.44
N SER A 3 1.23 -14.09 -1.41
CA SER A 3 0.69 -14.92 -2.50
C SER A 3 0.34 -14.13 -3.75
N ALA A 4 -0.03 -12.86 -3.63
CA ALA A 4 -0.47 -12.08 -4.79
C ALA A 4 0.64 -11.95 -5.85
N GLU A 5 1.86 -11.60 -5.44
CA GLU A 5 3.00 -11.47 -6.36
C GLU A 5 3.65 -12.81 -6.69
N THR A 6 3.39 -13.84 -5.91
CA THR A 6 4.02 -15.15 -6.02
C THR A 6 3.19 -16.11 -6.87
N VAL A 7 1.88 -16.19 -6.59
CA VAL A 7 0.96 -17.18 -7.15
C VAL A 7 0.18 -16.65 -8.35
N PHE A 8 -0.09 -15.35 -8.41
CA PHE A 8 -1.01 -14.76 -9.38
C PHE A 8 -0.33 -13.86 -10.39
N ASN A 9 -1.02 -13.63 -11.49
CA ASN A 9 -0.77 -12.54 -12.42
C ASN A 9 -2.03 -11.65 -12.53
N ARG A 10 -1.84 -10.48 -13.10
CA ARG A 10 -2.88 -9.47 -13.36
C ARG A 10 -2.89 -9.16 -14.85
N LEU A 11 -3.91 -8.48 -15.32
CA LEU A 11 -4.00 -8.06 -16.73
C LEU A 11 -2.81 -7.17 -17.11
N THR A 12 -2.49 -6.24 -16.23
CA THR A 12 -1.30 -5.39 -16.30
C THR A 12 -0.43 -5.65 -15.07
N GLN A 13 0.85 -5.33 -15.16
CA GLN A 13 1.78 -5.50 -14.04
C GLN A 13 2.77 -4.35 -13.98
N PHE A 14 3.37 -4.12 -12.83
CA PHE A 14 4.43 -3.13 -12.70
C PHE A 14 5.76 -3.74 -13.15
N LYS A 15 6.59 -2.94 -13.82
CA LYS A 15 7.98 -3.30 -14.08
C LYS A 15 8.71 -3.51 -12.78
N ARG A 16 9.54 -4.54 -12.70
CA ARG A 16 10.34 -4.81 -11.50
C ARG A 16 11.19 -3.60 -11.12
N GLY A 17 11.06 -3.18 -9.85
CA GLY A 17 11.81 -2.05 -9.31
C GLY A 17 11.32 -0.69 -9.74
N GLY A 18 10.21 -0.58 -10.46
CA GLY A 18 9.66 0.68 -10.98
C GLY A 18 8.19 0.86 -10.72
N THR A 19 7.67 2.00 -11.18
CA THR A 19 6.26 2.38 -11.07
C THR A 19 5.52 2.27 -12.42
N GLU A 20 6.24 2.01 -13.50
CA GLU A 20 5.66 1.88 -14.83
C GLU A 20 4.90 0.57 -14.98
N VAL A 21 3.82 0.63 -15.76
CA VAL A 21 2.98 -0.54 -16.08
C VAL A 21 3.46 -1.17 -17.37
N GLU A 22 3.44 -2.48 -17.42
CA GLU A 22 3.74 -3.29 -18.59
C GLU A 22 2.67 -4.38 -18.80
N PRO A 23 2.61 -5.03 -19.99
CA PRO A 23 1.72 -6.16 -20.22
C PRO A 23 1.94 -7.31 -19.22
N GLY A 24 0.81 -7.86 -18.72
CA GLY A 24 0.77 -9.07 -17.90
C GLY A 24 0.02 -10.18 -18.62
N LEU A 25 -1.14 -10.56 -18.09
CA LEU A 25 -2.04 -11.52 -18.78
C LEU A 25 -2.70 -10.91 -20.03
N ALA A 26 -2.81 -9.59 -20.10
CA ALA A 26 -3.12 -8.91 -21.34
C ALA A 26 -1.83 -8.57 -22.10
N THR A 27 -1.78 -8.87 -23.38
CA THR A 27 -0.65 -8.52 -24.25
C THR A 27 -0.72 -7.06 -24.71
N SER A 28 -1.92 -6.52 -24.78
CA SER A 28 -2.20 -5.13 -25.18
C SER A 28 -3.61 -4.73 -24.75
N TRP A 29 -3.91 -3.45 -24.87
CA TRP A 29 -5.24 -2.91 -24.62
C TRP A 29 -5.49 -1.66 -25.45
N ASP A 30 -6.76 -1.42 -25.78
CA ASP A 30 -7.24 -0.28 -26.52
C ASP A 30 -8.17 0.55 -25.67
N VAL A 31 -8.01 1.86 -25.71
CA VAL A 31 -8.85 2.82 -24.97
C VAL A 31 -9.67 3.61 -25.98
N SER A 32 -10.98 3.70 -25.77
CA SER A 32 -11.85 4.54 -26.61
C SER A 32 -11.52 6.02 -26.47
N LYS A 33 -11.90 6.82 -27.48
CA LYS A 33 -11.62 8.27 -27.49
C LYS A 33 -12.21 9.01 -26.28
N ASP A 34 -13.38 8.57 -25.80
CA ASP A 34 -14.02 9.14 -24.63
C ASP A 34 -13.45 8.65 -23.28
N GLY A 35 -12.51 7.71 -23.33
CA GLY A 35 -11.86 7.14 -22.14
C GLY A 35 -12.75 6.22 -21.30
N LEU A 36 -13.94 5.83 -21.80
CA LEU A 36 -14.92 5.05 -21.06
C LEU A 36 -14.89 3.55 -21.35
N THR A 37 -14.10 3.12 -22.33
CA THR A 37 -14.03 1.74 -22.73
C THR A 37 -12.59 1.28 -22.87
N TYR A 38 -12.25 0.20 -22.18
CA TYR A 38 -10.93 -0.48 -22.25
C TYR A 38 -11.12 -1.90 -22.74
N THR A 39 -10.52 -2.21 -23.89
CA THR A 39 -10.54 -3.58 -24.47
C THR A 39 -9.18 -4.21 -24.28
N PHE A 40 -9.13 -5.31 -23.52
CA PHE A 40 -7.89 -6.05 -23.25
C PHE A 40 -7.81 -7.30 -24.12
N HIS A 41 -6.65 -7.49 -24.76
CA HIS A 41 -6.33 -8.66 -25.55
C HIS A 41 -5.52 -9.63 -24.70
N LEU A 42 -6.07 -10.82 -24.44
CA LEU A 42 -5.52 -11.77 -23.48
C LEU A 42 -4.43 -12.65 -24.09
N ARG A 43 -3.43 -12.98 -23.28
CA ARG A 43 -2.33 -13.87 -23.63
C ARG A 43 -2.83 -15.29 -23.79
N GLU A 44 -2.34 -15.99 -24.84
CA GLU A 44 -2.63 -17.39 -25.11
C GLU A 44 -1.67 -18.32 -24.37
N GLY A 45 -2.12 -19.55 -24.13
CA GLY A 45 -1.27 -20.63 -23.64
C GLY A 45 -0.83 -20.47 -22.19
N VAL A 46 -1.49 -19.60 -21.42
CA VAL A 46 -1.21 -19.41 -20.00
C VAL A 46 -1.87 -20.52 -19.18
N LYS A 47 -1.06 -21.27 -18.43
CA LYS A 47 -1.52 -22.39 -17.61
C LYS A 47 -1.85 -21.94 -16.19
N PHE A 48 -2.98 -22.41 -15.66
CA PHE A 48 -3.19 -22.38 -14.20
C PHE A 48 -2.35 -23.47 -13.52
N HIS A 49 -2.04 -23.25 -12.27
CA HIS A 49 -1.27 -24.21 -11.47
C HIS A 49 -2.01 -25.53 -11.31
N THR A 50 -1.28 -26.64 -11.41
CA THR A 50 -1.71 -27.95 -10.96
C THR A 50 -1.20 -28.16 -9.52
N THR A 51 -2.09 -28.51 -8.61
CA THR A 51 -1.80 -28.75 -7.20
C THR A 51 -2.41 -30.07 -6.77
N ASP A 52 -2.16 -30.52 -5.53
CA ASP A 52 -2.78 -31.73 -4.97
C ASP A 52 -4.31 -31.58 -4.82
N PHE A 53 -4.82 -30.35 -4.81
CA PHE A 53 -6.23 -30.06 -4.58
C PHE A 53 -6.96 -29.52 -5.82
N PHE A 54 -6.24 -29.26 -6.94
CA PHE A 54 -6.85 -28.76 -8.18
C PHE A 54 -6.02 -29.16 -9.40
N THR A 55 -6.71 -29.68 -10.42
CA THR A 55 -6.14 -29.94 -11.75
C THR A 55 -6.95 -29.15 -12.77
N PRO A 56 -6.36 -28.14 -13.45
CA PRO A 56 -7.08 -27.37 -14.46
C PRO A 56 -7.40 -28.22 -15.70
N SER A 57 -8.59 -28.04 -16.26
CA SER A 57 -9.02 -28.69 -17.49
C SER A 57 -8.78 -27.83 -18.74
N ARG A 58 -8.48 -26.55 -18.55
CA ARG A 58 -8.23 -25.58 -19.60
C ARG A 58 -7.22 -24.51 -19.18
N ASP A 59 -6.71 -23.80 -20.17
CA ASP A 59 -5.86 -22.64 -19.97
C ASP A 59 -6.68 -21.41 -19.50
N PHE A 60 -5.97 -20.40 -19.03
CA PHE A 60 -6.54 -19.08 -18.75
C PHE A 60 -7.25 -18.51 -19.97
N ASN A 61 -8.43 -17.94 -19.76
CA ASN A 61 -9.20 -17.24 -20.78
C ASN A 61 -10.07 -16.12 -20.17
N ALA A 62 -10.93 -15.52 -21.00
CA ALA A 62 -11.80 -14.41 -20.61
C ALA A 62 -12.73 -14.74 -19.42
N ASP A 63 -13.18 -16.00 -19.28
CA ASP A 63 -14.07 -16.38 -18.18
C ASP A 63 -13.44 -16.17 -16.80
N ASP A 64 -12.12 -16.31 -16.70
CA ASP A 64 -11.39 -16.06 -15.45
C ASP A 64 -11.35 -14.58 -15.09
N VAL A 65 -11.21 -13.72 -16.09
CA VAL A 65 -11.29 -12.26 -15.92
C VAL A 65 -12.68 -11.85 -15.45
N LEU A 66 -13.72 -12.39 -16.11
CA LEU A 66 -15.12 -12.10 -15.72
C LEU A 66 -15.40 -12.57 -14.31
N PHE A 67 -14.99 -13.77 -13.94
CA PHE A 67 -15.16 -14.27 -12.58
C PHE A 67 -14.51 -13.35 -11.57
N THR A 68 -13.24 -12.99 -11.79
CA THR A 68 -12.46 -12.16 -10.87
C THR A 68 -13.11 -10.81 -10.62
N PHE A 69 -13.51 -10.10 -11.66
CA PHE A 69 -14.06 -8.77 -11.52
C PHE A 69 -15.55 -8.76 -11.14
N ASN A 70 -16.34 -9.71 -11.60
CA ASN A 70 -17.74 -9.82 -11.19
C ASN A 70 -17.86 -10.16 -9.70
N ARG A 71 -16.95 -10.95 -9.16
CA ARG A 71 -16.86 -11.19 -7.72
C ARG A 71 -16.68 -9.89 -6.93
N LEU A 72 -15.90 -8.94 -7.47
CA LEU A 72 -15.68 -7.64 -6.85
C LEU A 72 -16.87 -6.67 -7.03
N LEU A 73 -17.49 -6.71 -8.22
CA LEU A 73 -18.54 -5.76 -8.61
C LEU A 73 -19.92 -6.17 -8.12
N ASP A 74 -20.25 -7.46 -8.15
CA ASP A 74 -21.57 -7.98 -7.88
C ASP A 74 -21.65 -8.67 -6.53
N ALA A 75 -22.28 -7.98 -5.56
CA ALA A 75 -22.50 -8.53 -4.23
C ALA A 75 -23.39 -9.80 -4.24
N ASP A 76 -24.18 -9.98 -5.30
CA ASP A 76 -25.10 -11.11 -5.46
C ASP A 76 -24.48 -12.26 -6.25
N SER A 77 -23.21 -12.16 -6.67
CA SER A 77 -22.53 -13.28 -7.35
C SER A 77 -22.51 -14.51 -6.42
N PRO A 78 -22.70 -15.73 -6.97
CA PRO A 78 -22.76 -16.95 -6.17
C PRO A 78 -21.54 -17.16 -5.28
N PHE A 79 -20.36 -16.85 -5.78
CA PHE A 79 -19.12 -17.01 -5.00
C PHE A 79 -19.05 -16.01 -3.85
N ARG A 80 -19.40 -14.75 -4.08
CA ARG A 80 -19.37 -13.73 -3.03
C ARG A 80 -20.41 -13.97 -1.95
N LYS A 81 -21.58 -14.52 -2.31
CA LYS A 81 -22.59 -14.97 -1.34
C LYS A 81 -22.08 -16.13 -0.47
N ALA A 82 -21.39 -17.09 -1.08
CA ALA A 82 -20.86 -18.25 -0.36
C ALA A 82 -19.65 -17.87 0.53
N TYR A 83 -18.85 -16.89 0.10
CA TYR A 83 -17.71 -16.39 0.83
C TYR A 83 -17.67 -14.87 0.76
N PRO A 84 -18.45 -14.18 1.63
CA PRO A 84 -18.41 -12.73 1.70
C PRO A 84 -17.02 -12.24 2.08
N SER A 85 -16.49 -11.32 1.29
CA SER A 85 -15.19 -10.70 1.55
C SER A 85 -15.22 -9.25 1.13
N GLU A 86 -14.52 -8.42 1.88
CA GLU A 86 -14.29 -7.02 1.52
C GLU A 86 -13.04 -6.92 0.67
N SER A 87 -13.03 -5.93 -0.23
CA SER A 87 -11.88 -5.56 -1.05
C SER A 87 -11.59 -4.07 -0.87
N PRO A 88 -10.94 -3.70 0.25
CA PRO A 88 -10.75 -2.28 0.59
C PRO A 88 -10.04 -1.50 -0.51
N TYR A 89 -9.00 -2.04 -1.12
CA TYR A 89 -8.30 -1.34 -2.20
C TYR A 89 -9.17 -1.09 -3.42
N PHE A 90 -10.04 -2.04 -3.76
CA PHE A 90 -10.97 -1.88 -4.87
C PHE A 90 -11.95 -0.73 -4.61
N THR A 91 -12.49 -0.64 -3.41
CA THR A 91 -13.42 0.43 -3.02
C THR A 91 -12.72 1.76 -2.76
N ASP A 92 -11.54 1.74 -2.16
CA ASP A 92 -10.77 2.96 -1.88
C ASP A 92 -10.31 3.64 -3.18
N MET A 93 -10.01 2.86 -4.24
CA MET A 93 -9.74 3.41 -5.57
C MET A 93 -11.00 3.87 -6.32
N GLY A 94 -12.18 3.66 -5.75
CA GLY A 94 -13.46 4.03 -6.35
C GLY A 94 -13.88 3.14 -7.52
N LEU A 95 -13.25 1.99 -7.70
CA LEU A 95 -13.51 1.11 -8.85
C LEU A 95 -14.90 0.48 -8.81
N ASN A 96 -15.49 0.31 -7.63
CA ASN A 96 -16.86 -0.18 -7.45
C ASN A 96 -17.90 0.75 -8.06
N THR A 97 -17.61 2.04 -8.19
CA THR A 97 -18.49 3.03 -8.84
C THR A 97 -18.00 3.39 -10.25
N THR A 98 -16.71 3.31 -10.50
CA THR A 98 -16.12 3.62 -11.80
C THR A 98 -16.44 2.56 -12.86
N ILE A 99 -16.31 1.28 -12.51
CA ILE A 99 -16.59 0.18 -13.45
C ILE A 99 -18.09 -0.06 -13.52
N LYS A 100 -18.65 0.12 -14.71
CA LYS A 100 -20.06 -0.20 -14.99
C LYS A 100 -20.26 -1.70 -15.11
N ASN A 101 -19.47 -2.35 -15.98
CA ASN A 101 -19.48 -3.79 -16.18
C ASN A 101 -18.21 -4.25 -16.90
N VAL A 102 -18.04 -5.57 -16.94
CA VAL A 102 -17.01 -6.25 -17.72
C VAL A 102 -17.69 -7.20 -18.68
N GLU A 103 -17.36 -7.12 -19.98
CA GLU A 103 -17.96 -7.94 -21.03
C GLU A 103 -16.92 -8.91 -21.61
N LYS A 104 -17.35 -10.15 -21.83
CA LYS A 104 -16.61 -11.09 -22.65
C LYS A 104 -16.95 -10.83 -24.13
N LEU A 105 -15.95 -10.41 -24.91
CA LEU A 105 -16.12 -10.28 -26.37
C LEU A 105 -15.91 -11.61 -27.06
N ASP A 106 -14.85 -12.31 -26.69
CA ASP A 106 -14.55 -13.69 -27.06
C ASP A 106 -13.67 -14.32 -25.97
N GLU A 107 -13.14 -15.51 -26.19
CA GLU A 107 -12.32 -16.19 -25.19
C GLU A 107 -11.01 -15.47 -24.86
N ARG A 108 -10.57 -14.53 -25.68
CA ARG A 108 -9.30 -13.82 -25.58
C ARG A 108 -9.41 -12.31 -25.54
N SER A 109 -10.62 -11.80 -25.41
CA SER A 109 -10.87 -10.37 -25.38
C SER A 109 -11.95 -10.04 -24.35
N VAL A 110 -11.66 -9.10 -23.50
CA VAL A 110 -12.61 -8.55 -22.51
C VAL A 110 -12.68 -7.05 -22.63
N ARG A 111 -13.84 -6.50 -22.34
CA ARG A 111 -14.08 -5.05 -22.35
C ARG A 111 -14.56 -4.57 -20.99
N PHE A 112 -13.86 -3.58 -20.44
CA PHE A 112 -14.31 -2.85 -19.26
C PHE A 112 -15.03 -1.60 -19.73
N ASN A 113 -16.30 -1.47 -19.36
CA ASN A 113 -17.09 -0.27 -19.58
C ASN A 113 -17.12 0.55 -18.29
N LEU A 114 -16.74 1.81 -18.37
CA LEU A 114 -16.65 2.70 -17.22
C LEU A 114 -17.82 3.68 -17.20
N ASN A 115 -18.30 4.03 -15.99
CA ASN A 115 -19.29 5.09 -15.78
C ASN A 115 -18.64 6.48 -15.91
N THR A 116 -17.36 6.59 -15.51
CA THR A 116 -16.58 7.82 -15.53
C THR A 116 -15.15 7.52 -15.97
N VAL A 117 -14.49 8.50 -16.59
CA VAL A 117 -13.07 8.39 -16.92
C VAL A 117 -12.25 8.22 -15.65
N ASP A 118 -11.30 7.30 -15.67
CA ASP A 118 -10.32 7.09 -14.61
C ASP A 118 -8.92 7.07 -15.23
N ALA A 119 -8.15 8.12 -15.02
CA ALA A 119 -6.80 8.25 -15.58
C ALA A 119 -5.81 7.23 -15.00
N SER A 120 -6.11 6.65 -13.84
CA SER A 120 -5.29 5.64 -13.16
C SER A 120 -5.77 4.21 -13.38
N PHE A 121 -6.74 3.98 -14.27
CA PHE A 121 -7.41 2.68 -14.40
C PHE A 121 -6.43 1.52 -14.67
N VAL A 122 -5.51 1.69 -15.60
CA VAL A 122 -4.54 0.65 -15.98
C VAL A 122 -3.56 0.36 -14.83
N GLN A 123 -3.14 1.39 -14.10
CA GLN A 123 -2.30 1.25 -12.90
C GLN A 123 -3.04 0.54 -11.77
N ASN A 124 -4.32 0.84 -11.59
CA ASN A 124 -5.15 0.17 -10.60
C ASN A 124 -5.29 -1.33 -10.89
N LEU A 125 -5.38 -1.71 -12.16
CA LEU A 125 -5.45 -3.13 -12.56
C LEU A 125 -4.13 -3.89 -12.36
N ALA A 126 -3.03 -3.21 -12.13
CA ALA A 126 -1.74 -3.83 -11.80
C ALA A 126 -1.60 -4.12 -10.30
N MET A 127 -2.50 -3.61 -9.47
CA MET A 127 -2.47 -3.82 -8.02
C MET A 127 -2.90 -5.23 -7.63
N SER A 128 -2.45 -5.67 -6.46
CA SER A 128 -2.65 -7.05 -5.98
C SER A 128 -4.10 -7.50 -5.93
N PHE A 129 -5.05 -6.60 -5.62
CA PHE A 129 -6.47 -6.95 -5.56
C PHE A 129 -7.02 -7.42 -6.92
N ALA A 130 -6.40 -7.01 -8.02
CA ALA A 130 -6.82 -7.36 -9.38
C ALA A 130 -6.20 -8.69 -9.86
N SER A 131 -5.62 -9.47 -8.98
CA SER A 131 -5.07 -10.80 -9.28
C SER A 131 -6.14 -11.70 -9.87
N VAL A 132 -5.88 -12.24 -11.06
CA VAL A 132 -6.85 -13.08 -11.78
C VAL A 132 -6.88 -14.47 -11.17
N GLN A 133 -8.07 -14.95 -10.84
CA GLN A 133 -8.33 -16.25 -10.24
C GLN A 133 -9.02 -17.18 -11.23
N SER A 134 -8.84 -18.48 -11.04
CA SER A 134 -9.47 -19.51 -11.88
C SER A 134 -10.97 -19.63 -11.62
N ALA A 135 -11.79 -19.37 -12.63
CA ALA A 135 -13.24 -19.61 -12.57
C ALA A 135 -13.57 -21.09 -12.35
N GLU A 136 -12.80 -22.00 -12.95
CA GLU A 136 -12.96 -23.44 -12.78
C GLU A 136 -12.70 -23.88 -11.34
N TYR A 137 -11.61 -23.39 -10.74
CA TYR A 137 -11.30 -23.68 -9.34
C TYR A 137 -12.38 -23.14 -8.39
N ALA A 138 -12.83 -21.93 -8.64
CA ALA A 138 -13.92 -21.33 -7.85
C ALA A 138 -15.20 -22.16 -7.95
N THR A 139 -15.56 -22.64 -9.14
CA THR A 139 -16.71 -23.53 -9.34
C THR A 139 -16.56 -24.84 -8.57
N GLN A 140 -15.37 -25.43 -8.60
CA GLN A 140 -15.07 -26.64 -7.82
C GLN A 140 -15.28 -26.39 -6.32
N LEU A 141 -14.74 -25.30 -5.79
CA LEU A 141 -14.86 -24.95 -4.36
C LEU A 141 -16.32 -24.70 -3.95
N LEU A 142 -17.11 -24.03 -4.80
CA LEU A 142 -18.53 -23.83 -4.55
C LEU A 142 -19.28 -25.17 -4.45
N LYS A 143 -19.04 -26.09 -5.36
CA LYS A 143 -19.65 -27.41 -5.36
C LYS A 143 -19.27 -28.24 -4.12
N GLN A 144 -18.06 -28.02 -3.61
CA GLN A 144 -17.55 -28.70 -2.42
C GLN A 144 -17.97 -28.01 -1.12
N GLY A 145 -18.62 -26.85 -1.18
CA GLY A 145 -18.94 -26.05 0.00
C GLY A 145 -17.72 -25.48 0.72
N LYS A 146 -16.62 -25.22 -0.02
CA LYS A 146 -15.32 -24.80 0.53
C LYS A 146 -14.83 -23.49 -0.12
N ALA A 147 -15.72 -22.55 -0.37
CA ALA A 147 -15.38 -21.29 -1.06
C ALA A 147 -14.24 -20.53 -0.38
N GLU A 148 -14.13 -20.58 0.96
CA GLU A 148 -13.07 -19.95 1.74
C GLU A 148 -11.67 -20.46 1.40
N GLN A 149 -11.54 -21.66 0.85
CA GLN A 149 -10.24 -22.22 0.47
C GLN A 149 -9.57 -21.46 -0.69
N ILE A 150 -10.29 -20.64 -1.42
CA ILE A 150 -9.71 -19.86 -2.52
C ILE A 150 -8.56 -18.96 -2.06
N ASN A 151 -8.60 -18.49 -0.82
CA ASN A 151 -7.53 -17.67 -0.24
C ASN A 151 -6.51 -18.48 0.56
N GLN A 152 -6.91 -19.63 1.09
CA GLN A 152 -6.03 -20.48 1.91
C GLN A 152 -5.22 -21.45 1.07
N GLN A 153 -5.77 -21.88 -0.04
CA GLN A 153 -5.14 -22.78 -1.01
C GLN A 153 -5.19 -22.11 -2.39
N PRO A 154 -4.39 -21.03 -2.60
CA PRO A 154 -4.49 -20.23 -3.81
C PRO A 154 -4.01 -20.98 -5.05
N VAL A 155 -4.72 -20.78 -6.14
CA VAL A 155 -4.39 -21.27 -7.48
C VAL A 155 -4.37 -20.09 -8.44
N GLY A 156 -3.24 -19.86 -9.08
CA GLY A 156 -3.05 -18.79 -10.05
C GLY A 156 -2.27 -19.23 -11.26
N THR A 157 -1.79 -18.25 -11.99
CA THR A 157 -0.96 -18.43 -13.20
C THR A 157 0.48 -17.95 -12.97
N GLY A 158 0.82 -17.54 -11.75
CA GLY A 158 2.07 -16.88 -11.43
C GLY A 158 3.30 -17.77 -11.43
N PRO A 159 4.46 -17.17 -11.12
CA PRO A 159 5.77 -17.84 -11.26
C PRO A 159 6.01 -18.97 -10.25
N PHE A 160 5.27 -19.00 -9.16
CA PHE A 160 5.42 -20.03 -8.12
C PHE A 160 4.07 -20.66 -7.77
N VAL A 161 4.10 -21.95 -7.46
CA VAL A 161 2.93 -22.75 -7.08
C VAL A 161 2.89 -22.90 -5.57
N PHE A 162 1.75 -22.61 -4.98
CA PHE A 162 1.52 -22.78 -3.54
C PHE A 162 1.61 -24.27 -3.14
N LYS A 163 2.31 -24.55 -2.05
CA LYS A 163 2.42 -25.90 -1.49
C LYS A 163 1.82 -26.02 -0.10
N ARG A 164 2.17 -25.12 0.81
CA ARG A 164 1.76 -25.25 2.20
C ARG A 164 1.79 -23.91 2.94
N TYR A 165 0.81 -23.69 3.79
CA TYR A 165 0.81 -22.64 4.79
C TYR A 165 0.74 -23.24 6.19
N GLN A 166 1.74 -22.99 7.00
CA GLN A 166 1.73 -23.25 8.45
C GLN A 166 1.59 -21.90 9.17
N LYS A 167 0.45 -21.72 9.81
CA LYS A 167 0.17 -20.46 10.51
C LYS A 167 1.30 -20.12 11.50
N ASP A 168 1.70 -18.84 11.50
CA ASP A 168 2.77 -18.27 12.34
C ASP A 168 4.16 -18.90 12.14
N SER A 169 4.35 -19.74 11.14
CA SER A 169 5.61 -20.41 10.86
C SER A 169 6.12 -20.12 9.45
N GLN A 170 5.46 -20.61 8.41
CA GLN A 170 5.96 -20.47 7.06
C GLN A 170 4.90 -20.64 5.97
N ILE A 171 5.20 -20.09 4.79
CA ILE A 171 4.48 -20.34 3.55
C ILE A 171 5.47 -20.91 2.54
N ARG A 172 5.14 -22.05 1.93
CA ARG A 172 6.01 -22.73 0.97
C ARG A 172 5.44 -22.72 -0.42
N TYR A 173 6.32 -22.44 -1.38
CA TYR A 173 6.02 -22.45 -2.81
C TYR A 173 7.12 -23.20 -3.56
N VAL A 174 6.75 -23.73 -4.74
CA VAL A 174 7.72 -24.32 -5.69
C VAL A 174 7.63 -23.60 -7.03
N ALA A 175 8.69 -23.70 -7.83
CA ALA A 175 8.72 -23.13 -9.16
C ALA A 175 7.56 -23.60 -10.04
N ASN A 176 6.93 -22.68 -10.75
CA ASN A 176 6.00 -23.01 -11.83
C ASN A 176 6.79 -23.27 -13.11
N LYS A 177 7.01 -24.54 -13.42
CA LYS A 177 7.77 -24.97 -14.62
C LYS A 177 7.03 -24.71 -15.92
N GLN A 178 5.75 -24.38 -15.86
CA GLN A 178 4.90 -24.06 -17.01
C GLN A 178 4.57 -22.57 -17.10
N TYR A 179 5.35 -21.74 -16.39
CA TYR A 179 5.11 -20.29 -16.40
C TYR A 179 5.26 -19.73 -17.81
N TRP A 180 4.36 -18.81 -18.18
CA TRP A 180 4.33 -18.21 -19.52
C TRP A 180 5.56 -17.38 -19.85
N LYS A 181 6.34 -16.99 -18.86
CA LYS A 181 7.62 -16.28 -18.99
C LYS A 181 8.71 -17.03 -18.22
N PRO A 182 9.19 -18.16 -18.76
CA PRO A 182 10.05 -19.09 -18.02
C PRO A 182 11.38 -18.48 -17.55
N GLU A 183 11.88 -17.46 -18.23
CA GLU A 183 13.10 -16.75 -17.83
C GLU A 183 12.97 -16.02 -16.49
N ASP A 184 11.76 -15.76 -16.02
CA ASP A 184 11.52 -15.14 -14.72
C ASP A 184 11.52 -16.13 -13.56
N VAL A 185 11.57 -17.43 -13.82
CA VAL A 185 11.55 -18.47 -12.77
C VAL A 185 12.92 -19.11 -12.67
N LYS A 186 13.75 -18.56 -11.75
CA LYS A 186 15.15 -18.98 -11.55
C LYS A 186 15.37 -19.76 -10.26
N LEU A 187 14.38 -19.76 -9.36
CA LEU A 187 14.42 -20.47 -8.08
C LEU A 187 13.57 -21.73 -8.14
N ASP A 188 14.01 -22.81 -7.53
CA ASP A 188 13.23 -24.06 -7.46
C ASP A 188 12.21 -24.02 -6.34
N ASN A 189 12.58 -23.43 -5.21
CA ASN A 189 11.77 -23.33 -4.00
C ASN A 189 11.78 -21.91 -3.46
N LEU A 190 10.66 -21.49 -2.90
CA LEU A 190 10.52 -20.20 -2.22
C LEU A 190 9.78 -20.44 -0.91
N VAL A 191 10.37 -19.97 0.19
CA VAL A 191 9.79 -20.10 1.53
C VAL A 191 9.77 -18.74 2.20
N PHE A 192 8.59 -18.30 2.63
CA PHE A 192 8.45 -17.16 3.52
C PHE A 192 8.47 -17.67 4.96
N ALA A 193 9.58 -17.46 5.65
CA ALA A 193 9.70 -17.79 7.07
C ALA A 193 9.14 -16.63 7.90
N ILE A 194 8.01 -16.87 8.56
CA ILE A 194 7.32 -15.86 9.36
C ILE A 194 8.08 -15.62 10.64
N THR A 195 8.75 -14.50 10.76
CA THR A 195 9.61 -14.16 11.90
C THR A 195 9.33 -12.72 12.32
N PRO A 196 8.39 -12.49 13.26
CA PRO A 196 8.00 -11.13 13.66
C PRO A 196 9.12 -10.29 14.29
N ASP A 197 10.01 -10.93 15.05
CA ASP A 197 11.10 -10.26 15.75
C ASP A 197 12.25 -9.90 14.82
N ALA A 198 12.64 -8.61 14.80
CA ALA A 198 13.69 -8.11 13.91
C ALA A 198 15.07 -8.63 14.25
N ALA A 199 15.37 -8.85 15.53
CA ALA A 199 16.65 -9.42 15.97
C ALA A 199 16.76 -10.88 15.52
N ALA A 200 15.69 -11.65 15.62
CA ALA A 200 15.65 -13.02 15.12
C ALA A 200 15.83 -13.08 13.61
N ARG A 201 15.20 -12.16 12.84
CA ARG A 201 15.41 -12.06 11.40
C ARG A 201 16.88 -11.81 11.03
N LEU A 202 17.55 -10.92 11.75
CA LEU A 202 18.98 -10.66 11.56
C LEU A 202 19.82 -11.92 11.80
N GLN A 203 19.57 -12.65 12.88
CA GLN A 203 20.32 -13.87 13.21
C GLN A 203 20.12 -14.96 12.14
N LYS A 204 18.90 -15.15 11.66
CA LYS A 204 18.61 -16.11 10.58
C LYS A 204 19.32 -15.73 9.27
N LEU A 205 19.36 -14.45 8.95
CA LEU A 205 20.10 -13.97 7.78
C LEU A 205 21.61 -14.21 7.90
N LYS A 206 22.20 -13.90 9.05
CA LYS A 206 23.62 -14.14 9.34
C LYS A 206 23.97 -15.63 9.30
N ALA A 207 23.13 -16.47 9.85
CA ALA A 207 23.31 -17.92 9.88
C ALA A 207 23.12 -18.60 8.52
N GLY A 208 22.56 -17.89 7.53
CA GLY A 208 22.24 -18.46 6.23
C GLY A 208 20.95 -19.30 6.20
N GLU A 209 20.16 -19.25 7.25
CA GLU A 209 18.84 -19.89 7.28
C GLU A 209 17.85 -19.18 6.35
N CYS A 210 18.01 -17.86 6.17
CA CYS A 210 17.27 -17.04 5.22
C CYS A 210 18.25 -16.31 4.31
N GLN A 211 17.87 -16.13 3.04
CA GLN A 211 18.68 -15.44 2.04
C GLN A 211 18.32 -13.97 1.89
N VAL A 212 17.08 -13.62 2.21
CA VAL A 212 16.56 -12.25 2.13
C VAL A 212 15.79 -11.96 3.41
N SER A 213 15.97 -10.76 3.98
CA SER A 213 15.25 -10.33 5.18
C SER A 213 14.54 -9.00 4.93
N GLY A 214 13.33 -8.85 5.46
CA GLY A 214 12.57 -7.61 5.40
C GLY A 214 12.68 -6.78 6.68
N TYR A 215 12.35 -5.50 6.58
CA TYR A 215 12.20 -4.58 7.71
C TYR A 215 13.34 -4.63 8.75
N PRO A 216 14.58 -4.35 8.34
CA PRO A 216 15.70 -4.32 9.30
C PRO A 216 15.52 -3.15 10.27
N ARG A 217 15.99 -3.33 11.52
CA ARG A 217 16.08 -2.21 12.45
C ARG A 217 17.13 -1.22 11.95
N PRO A 218 16.90 0.10 12.04
CA PRO A 218 17.90 1.11 11.64
C PRO A 218 19.27 0.89 12.29
N ALA A 219 19.30 0.51 13.56
CA ALA A 219 20.54 0.24 14.30
C ALA A 219 21.35 -0.94 13.74
N ASP A 220 20.73 -1.87 13.02
CA ASP A 220 21.40 -3.05 12.47
C ASP A 220 21.96 -2.84 11.06
N ILE A 221 21.62 -1.74 10.40
CA ILE A 221 21.99 -1.49 8.99
C ILE A 221 23.52 -1.48 8.82
N GLU A 222 24.26 -0.75 9.66
CA GLU A 222 25.70 -0.67 9.56
C GLU A 222 26.37 -2.02 9.84
N VAL A 223 25.87 -2.78 10.81
CA VAL A 223 26.33 -4.13 11.11
C VAL A 223 26.20 -5.04 9.89
N MET A 224 25.05 -4.96 9.21
CA MET A 224 24.80 -5.76 8.01
C MET A 224 25.66 -5.33 6.82
N LYS A 225 25.88 -4.03 6.64
CA LYS A 225 26.76 -3.50 5.58
C LYS A 225 28.22 -3.95 5.75
N GLN A 226 28.67 -4.12 6.98
CA GLN A 226 30.05 -4.55 7.30
C GLN A 226 30.22 -6.06 7.25
N ASP A 227 29.14 -6.85 7.24
CA ASP A 227 29.23 -8.31 7.18
C ASP A 227 29.64 -8.75 5.76
N PRO A 228 30.77 -9.50 5.62
CA PRO A 228 31.26 -9.92 4.31
C PRO A 228 30.35 -10.90 3.58
N ASN A 229 29.43 -11.55 4.28
CA ASN A 229 28.46 -12.50 3.71
C ASN A 229 27.16 -11.85 3.28
N LEU A 230 26.95 -10.57 3.63
CA LEU A 230 25.73 -9.84 3.38
C LEU A 230 25.96 -8.68 2.43
N ARG A 231 24.89 -8.27 1.78
CA ARG A 231 24.78 -6.97 1.11
C ARG A 231 23.46 -6.32 1.44
N VAL A 232 23.44 -5.01 1.41
CA VAL A 232 22.24 -4.23 1.70
C VAL A 232 21.95 -3.33 0.50
N LEU A 233 20.84 -3.59 -0.17
CA LEU A 233 20.31 -2.65 -1.16
C LEU A 233 19.57 -1.54 -0.43
N GLN A 234 19.60 -0.33 -0.97
CA GLN A 234 18.85 0.78 -0.44
C GLN A 234 18.26 1.64 -1.54
N GLN A 235 17.12 2.26 -1.25
CA GLN A 235 16.40 3.12 -2.18
C GLN A 235 15.59 4.15 -1.39
N ALA A 236 15.45 5.37 -1.94
CA ALA A 236 14.51 6.34 -1.40
C ALA A 236 13.10 5.74 -1.41
N GLY A 237 12.44 5.78 -0.26
CA GLY A 237 11.12 5.15 -0.11
C GLY A 237 10.03 5.96 -0.80
N PHE A 238 9.14 5.26 -1.49
CA PHE A 238 7.90 5.82 -2.03
C PHE A 238 6.83 5.77 -0.94
N ASN A 239 7.11 6.45 0.18
CA ASN A 239 6.31 6.39 1.40
C ASN A 239 6.28 7.73 2.15
N LEU A 240 5.36 7.81 3.10
CA LEU A 240 5.22 8.93 4.02
C LEU A 240 4.77 8.40 5.38
N GLY A 241 5.51 8.74 6.43
CA GLY A 241 5.06 8.61 7.81
C GLY A 241 4.46 9.94 8.27
N PHE A 242 3.28 9.90 8.87
CA PHE A 242 2.56 11.10 9.27
C PHE A 242 1.70 10.89 10.51
N LEU A 243 1.26 11.99 11.08
CA LEU A 243 0.27 12.04 12.15
C LEU A 243 -1.04 12.60 11.57
N ALA A 244 -2.14 11.86 11.69
CA ALA A 244 -3.46 12.32 11.27
C ALA A 244 -4.23 12.88 12.44
N TYR A 245 -4.90 14.01 12.24
CA TYR A 245 -5.79 14.63 13.22
C TYR A 245 -7.25 14.33 12.84
N ASN A 246 -8.00 13.69 13.73
CA ASN A 246 -9.43 13.50 13.52
C ASN A 246 -10.14 14.83 13.70
N VAL A 247 -10.46 15.49 12.60
CA VAL A 247 -11.06 16.83 12.61
C VAL A 247 -12.50 16.86 13.12
N THR A 248 -13.11 15.69 13.35
CA THR A 248 -14.45 15.57 13.93
C THR A 248 -14.44 15.58 15.47
N HIS A 249 -13.26 15.50 16.08
CA HIS A 249 -13.08 15.48 17.54
C HIS A 249 -12.55 16.83 18.05
N PRO A 250 -13.38 17.63 18.76
CA PRO A 250 -12.87 18.84 19.40
C PRO A 250 -11.71 18.54 20.38
N PRO A 251 -10.69 19.40 20.49
CA PRO A 251 -10.51 20.69 19.79
C PRO A 251 -9.81 20.58 18.42
N LEU A 252 -9.65 19.37 17.86
CA LEU A 252 -8.96 19.13 16.59
C LEU A 252 -9.76 19.61 15.38
N ASP A 253 -11.02 19.97 15.55
CA ASP A 253 -11.87 20.63 14.56
C ASP A 253 -11.41 22.06 14.23
N GLN A 254 -10.60 22.66 15.10
CA GLN A 254 -10.08 24.02 14.91
C GLN A 254 -8.72 24.01 14.20
N LEU A 255 -8.62 24.78 13.12
CA LEU A 255 -7.37 24.88 12.35
C LEU A 255 -6.19 25.37 13.21
N LYS A 256 -6.39 26.38 14.05
CA LYS A 256 -5.33 26.90 14.95
C LYS A 256 -4.76 25.82 15.86
N VAL A 257 -5.59 24.91 16.34
CA VAL A 257 -5.16 23.80 17.19
C VAL A 257 -4.29 22.83 16.38
N ARG A 258 -4.71 22.45 15.18
CA ARG A 258 -3.92 21.58 14.32
C ARG A 258 -2.58 22.21 13.93
N GLN A 259 -2.58 23.50 13.59
CA GLN A 259 -1.35 24.25 13.32
C GLN A 259 -0.43 24.27 14.54
N ALA A 260 -0.97 24.50 15.73
CA ALA A 260 -0.20 24.51 16.96
C ALA A 260 0.44 23.15 17.26
N LEU A 261 -0.33 22.07 17.12
CA LEU A 261 0.16 20.71 17.35
C LEU A 261 1.25 20.32 16.34
N ASP A 262 1.11 20.74 15.08
CA ASP A 262 2.11 20.53 14.04
C ASP A 262 3.44 21.21 14.38
N MET A 263 3.42 22.51 14.67
CA MET A 263 4.64 23.27 14.96
C MET A 263 5.23 23.00 16.35
N ALA A 264 4.50 22.34 17.23
CA ALA A 264 4.99 21.93 18.54
C ALA A 264 5.87 20.67 18.49
N ILE A 265 5.87 19.95 17.37
CA ILE A 265 6.64 18.71 17.20
C ILE A 265 8.04 19.02 16.68
N ASP A 266 9.05 18.56 17.39
CA ASP A 266 10.45 18.58 16.95
C ASP A 266 10.71 17.41 16.00
N LYS A 267 10.34 17.57 14.73
CA LYS A 267 10.46 16.52 13.71
C LYS A 267 11.90 16.10 13.44
N PRO A 268 12.90 17.03 13.34
CA PRO A 268 14.30 16.63 13.21
C PRO A 268 14.78 15.70 14.33
N ALA A 269 14.34 15.91 15.58
CA ALA A 269 14.67 15.03 16.69
C ALA A 269 14.09 13.63 16.52
N ILE A 270 12.86 13.53 16.01
CA ILE A 270 12.22 12.23 15.69
C ILE A 270 13.01 11.52 14.59
N ILE A 271 13.36 12.20 13.51
CA ILE A 271 14.17 11.62 12.43
C ILE A 271 15.47 11.05 12.98
N LYS A 272 16.16 11.80 13.82
CA LYS A 272 17.44 11.36 14.41
C LYS A 272 17.26 10.15 15.33
N ALA A 273 16.30 10.18 16.23
CA ALA A 273 16.14 9.16 17.26
C ALA A 273 15.43 7.90 16.77
N VAL A 274 14.40 8.04 15.95
CA VAL A 274 13.56 6.91 15.49
C VAL A 274 14.07 6.33 14.19
N TYR A 275 14.40 7.17 13.22
CA TYR A 275 14.82 6.71 11.88
C TYR A 275 16.32 6.47 11.79
N GLN A 276 17.14 7.05 12.66
CA GLN A 276 18.59 6.81 12.77
C GLN A 276 19.32 6.84 11.41
N GLY A 277 19.04 7.86 10.59
CA GLY A 277 19.62 7.99 9.25
C GLY A 277 18.88 7.25 8.14
N ALA A 278 17.84 6.48 8.47
CA ALA A 278 17.00 5.75 7.51
C ALA A 278 15.77 6.54 7.10
N GLY A 279 15.82 7.87 7.10
CA GLY A 279 14.69 8.72 6.72
C GLY A 279 15.09 10.16 6.52
N GLN A 280 14.26 10.88 5.80
CA GLN A 280 14.38 12.32 5.57
C GLN A 280 13.13 13.02 6.12
N LEU A 281 13.29 14.27 6.54
CA LEU A 281 12.18 15.11 6.97
C LEU A 281 11.22 15.30 5.80
N ALA A 282 9.95 14.96 6.01
CA ALA A 282 8.91 15.20 5.02
C ALA A 282 8.50 16.67 4.99
N GLN A 283 8.33 17.23 3.79
CA GLN A 283 7.91 18.62 3.59
C GLN A 283 6.45 18.73 3.16
N ASN A 284 5.87 17.63 2.69
CA ASN A 284 4.61 17.62 1.97
C ASN A 284 3.86 16.32 2.29
N ALA A 285 2.61 16.26 1.91
CA ALA A 285 1.76 15.08 2.03
C ALA A 285 2.09 13.97 1.01
N LEU A 286 3.06 14.18 0.14
CA LEU A 286 3.55 13.24 -0.85
C LEU A 286 5.05 12.98 -0.68
N PRO A 287 5.55 11.81 -1.07
CA PRO A 287 6.98 11.61 -1.19
C PRO A 287 7.56 12.37 -2.39
N PRO A 288 8.83 12.80 -2.32
CA PRO A 288 9.46 13.56 -3.42
C PRO A 288 9.50 12.85 -4.77
N ALA A 289 9.47 11.53 -4.79
CA ALA A 289 9.48 10.73 -6.02
C ALA A 289 8.13 10.71 -6.75
N GLN A 290 7.06 11.18 -6.12
CA GLN A 290 5.74 11.27 -6.77
C GLN A 290 5.78 12.39 -7.82
N TRP A 291 5.39 12.09 -9.07
CA TRP A 291 5.55 13.02 -10.19
C TRP A 291 4.73 14.32 -10.08
N SER A 292 3.73 14.37 -9.21
CA SER A 292 2.96 15.60 -8.94
C SER A 292 3.47 16.39 -7.72
N TYR A 293 4.55 15.93 -7.08
CA TYR A 293 5.12 16.56 -5.88
C TYR A 293 5.45 18.04 -6.14
N ASP A 294 4.99 18.91 -5.26
CA ASP A 294 5.32 20.34 -5.31
C ASP A 294 6.52 20.63 -4.40
N PRO A 295 7.72 20.88 -4.97
CA PRO A 295 8.91 21.15 -4.17
C PRO A 295 8.91 22.51 -3.47
N LYS A 296 7.98 23.40 -3.81
CA LYS A 296 7.85 24.72 -3.19
C LYS A 296 7.17 24.66 -1.81
N ILE A 297 6.44 23.60 -1.54
CA ILE A 297 5.80 23.40 -0.22
C ILE A 297 6.86 22.98 0.77
N GLN A 298 6.93 23.72 1.87
CA GLN A 298 7.83 23.42 3.00
C GLN A 298 7.01 23.19 4.25
N ASP A 299 7.51 22.29 5.09
CA ASP A 299 6.90 22.01 6.38
C ASP A 299 7.05 23.21 7.33
N ALA A 300 6.11 23.34 8.29
CA ALA A 300 6.20 24.38 9.31
C ALA A 300 7.41 24.11 10.22
N PRO A 301 8.20 25.14 10.55
CA PRO A 301 9.32 24.97 11.46
C PRO A 301 8.84 24.67 12.88
N TYR A 302 9.68 24.00 13.66
CA TYR A 302 9.46 23.78 15.08
C TYR A 302 9.41 25.12 15.82
N ASP A 303 8.26 25.43 16.40
CA ASP A 303 8.03 26.70 17.10
C ASP A 303 7.04 26.51 18.26
N PRO A 304 7.50 26.02 19.41
CA PRO A 304 6.63 25.80 20.56
C PRO A 304 6.06 27.09 21.15
N THR A 305 6.75 28.22 21.02
CA THR A 305 6.28 29.53 21.50
C THR A 305 5.04 29.96 20.71
N LYS A 306 5.09 29.89 19.39
CA LYS A 306 3.94 30.19 18.52
C LYS A 306 2.81 29.19 18.73
N ALA A 307 3.14 27.91 18.94
CA ALA A 307 2.15 26.88 19.24
C ALA A 307 1.34 27.23 20.51
N ARG A 308 2.00 27.62 21.58
CA ARG A 308 1.32 28.08 22.82
C ARG A 308 0.38 29.25 22.57
N LEU A 309 0.82 30.22 21.78
CA LEU A 309 0.00 31.37 21.42
C LEU A 309 -1.26 30.96 20.66
N LEU A 310 -1.14 30.10 19.65
CA LEU A 310 -2.27 29.62 18.87
C LEU A 310 -3.27 28.82 19.71
N LEU A 311 -2.80 28.01 20.65
CA LEU A 311 -3.67 27.25 21.57
C LEU A 311 -4.44 28.19 22.49
N LYS A 312 -3.78 29.25 22.99
CA LYS A 312 -4.43 30.26 23.77
C LYS A 312 -5.50 31.04 23.00
N GLU A 313 -5.18 31.44 21.77
CA GLU A 313 -6.14 32.08 20.86
C GLU A 313 -7.34 31.21 20.53
N ALA A 314 -7.14 29.90 20.44
CA ALA A 314 -8.19 28.92 20.20
C ALA A 314 -9.02 28.58 21.44
N GLY A 315 -8.65 29.12 22.61
CA GLY A 315 -9.36 28.89 23.88
C GLY A 315 -9.12 27.51 24.47
N VAL A 316 -8.01 26.86 24.12
CA VAL A 316 -7.66 25.54 24.65
C VAL A 316 -7.03 25.68 26.03
N ALA A 317 -7.68 25.09 27.03
CA ALA A 317 -7.19 25.14 28.42
C ALA A 317 -5.91 24.30 28.58
N PRO A 318 -4.91 24.77 29.36
CA PRO A 318 -3.76 23.95 29.72
C PRO A 318 -4.21 22.64 30.38
N GLY A 319 -3.55 21.53 29.99
CA GLY A 319 -3.90 20.18 30.45
C GLY A 319 -4.98 19.47 29.64
N THR A 320 -5.48 20.10 28.59
CA THR A 320 -6.40 19.44 27.66
C THR A 320 -5.78 18.14 27.15
N THR A 321 -6.56 17.07 27.19
CA THR A 321 -6.12 15.71 26.85
C THR A 321 -6.45 15.38 25.40
N ILE A 322 -5.48 14.79 24.68
CA ILE A 322 -5.64 14.24 23.35
C ILE A 322 -5.15 12.80 23.39
N ASN A 323 -5.96 11.86 22.90
CA ASN A 323 -5.55 10.47 22.73
C ASN A 323 -4.72 10.35 21.46
N LEU A 324 -3.47 9.94 21.62
CA LEU A 324 -2.50 9.75 20.54
C LEU A 324 -2.30 8.27 20.30
N TRP A 325 -2.72 7.81 19.15
CA TRP A 325 -2.62 6.39 18.80
C TRP A 325 -1.29 6.08 18.13
N ALA A 326 -0.67 4.98 18.54
CA ALA A 326 0.56 4.46 17.96
C ALA A 326 0.40 2.99 17.65
N MET A 327 0.77 2.59 16.44
CA MET A 327 0.75 1.20 16.02
C MET A 327 1.85 0.39 16.71
N THR A 328 1.60 -0.88 16.94
CA THR A 328 2.54 -1.81 17.61
C THR A 328 3.51 -2.48 16.65
N VAL A 329 3.21 -2.46 15.36
CA VAL A 329 4.01 -3.10 14.31
C VAL A 329 5.01 -2.13 13.70
N GLN A 330 6.15 -2.65 13.26
CA GLN A 330 7.08 -1.91 12.41
C GLN A 330 6.52 -1.81 10.99
N ARG A 331 6.51 -0.61 10.43
CA ARG A 331 6.09 -0.35 9.04
C ARG A 331 7.24 0.29 8.28
N ALA A 332 7.19 0.19 6.94
CA ALA A 332 8.17 0.86 6.08
C ALA A 332 8.24 2.37 6.35
N SER A 333 7.08 2.99 6.62
CA SER A 333 6.97 4.43 6.88
C SER A 333 7.42 4.86 8.28
N ASN A 334 7.49 3.93 9.24
CA ASN A 334 7.91 4.24 10.62
C ASN A 334 8.47 2.99 11.30
N PRO A 335 9.77 3.00 11.68
CA PRO A 335 10.40 1.86 12.32
C PRO A 335 10.00 1.67 13.78
N ASN A 336 9.47 2.71 14.45
CA ASN A 336 9.05 2.64 15.85
C ASN A 336 8.02 3.73 16.16
N ALA A 337 6.77 3.45 15.90
CA ALA A 337 5.68 4.39 16.13
C ALA A 337 5.48 4.75 17.61
N ARG A 338 5.72 3.79 18.50
CA ARG A 338 5.60 4.03 19.94
C ARG A 338 6.61 5.06 20.43
N MET A 339 7.86 4.95 19.97
CA MET A 339 8.90 5.93 20.33
C MET A 339 8.57 7.31 19.73
N SER A 340 8.08 7.35 18.49
CA SER A 340 7.59 8.59 17.88
C SER A 340 6.47 9.22 18.71
N ALA A 341 5.51 8.43 19.17
CA ALA A 341 4.42 8.90 20.03
C ALA A 341 4.90 9.45 21.36
N GLN A 342 5.87 8.80 22.01
CA GLN A 342 6.46 9.27 23.26
C GLN A 342 7.16 10.62 23.08
N MET A 343 7.87 10.82 21.98
CA MET A 343 8.51 12.09 21.67
C MET A 343 7.49 13.21 21.40
N ILE A 344 6.44 12.89 20.65
CA ILE A 344 5.33 13.82 20.41
C ILE A 344 4.61 14.17 21.72
N GLN A 345 4.37 13.19 22.58
CA GLN A 345 3.77 13.38 23.90
C GLN A 345 4.56 14.41 24.73
N GLN A 346 5.89 14.27 24.76
CA GLN A 346 6.77 15.19 25.46
C GLN A 346 6.73 16.58 24.84
N ASP A 347 6.75 16.69 23.53
CA ASP A 347 6.69 17.97 22.83
C ASP A 347 5.36 18.68 23.06
N TRP A 348 4.24 17.97 23.00
CA TRP A 348 2.93 18.53 23.27
C TRP A 348 2.77 18.96 24.74
N ALA A 349 3.39 18.24 25.68
CA ALA A 349 3.39 18.64 27.09
C ALA A 349 3.99 20.01 27.31
N LYS A 350 5.03 20.39 26.55
CA LYS A 350 5.68 21.70 26.60
C LYS A 350 4.76 22.85 26.19
N VAL A 351 3.70 22.56 25.44
CA VAL A 351 2.71 23.56 25.02
C VAL A 351 1.37 23.42 25.75
N GLY A 352 1.32 22.60 26.80
CA GLY A 352 0.15 22.48 27.68
C GLY A 352 -0.87 21.42 27.22
N ILE A 353 -0.51 20.54 26.29
CA ILE A 353 -1.36 19.44 25.84
C ILE A 353 -0.90 18.14 26.47
N LYS A 354 -1.83 17.43 27.10
CA LYS A 354 -1.59 16.10 27.66
C LYS A 354 -1.98 15.03 26.64
N ALA A 355 -1.01 14.29 26.12
CA ALA A 355 -1.27 13.18 25.23
C ALA A 355 -1.34 11.87 26.00
N ASN A 356 -2.39 11.08 25.77
CA ASN A 356 -2.49 9.71 26.25
C ASN A 356 -2.17 8.78 25.07
N ILE A 357 -1.12 7.98 25.19
CA ILE A 357 -0.72 7.04 24.16
C ILE A 357 -1.60 5.80 24.23
N VAL A 358 -2.25 5.46 23.12
CA VAL A 358 -3.13 4.31 22.96
C VAL A 358 -2.59 3.42 21.85
N SER A 359 -2.54 2.13 22.09
CA SER A 359 -2.10 1.13 21.11
C SER A 359 -3.07 -0.03 21.04
N TYR A 360 -3.21 -0.59 19.85
CA TYR A 360 -3.97 -1.81 19.56
C TYR A 360 -3.14 -2.71 18.65
N GLU A 361 -3.46 -3.99 18.62
CA GLU A 361 -3.00 -4.88 17.57
C GLU A 361 -3.38 -4.31 16.20
N TRP A 362 -2.57 -4.58 15.15
CA TRP A 362 -2.68 -3.89 13.86
C TRP A 362 -4.07 -3.95 13.23
N GLY A 363 -4.69 -5.12 13.21
CA GLY A 363 -6.04 -5.28 12.64
C GLY A 363 -7.10 -4.45 13.38
N GLU A 364 -7.05 -4.47 14.71
CA GLU A 364 -7.93 -3.65 15.57
C GLU A 364 -7.63 -2.16 15.44
N TYR A 365 -6.35 -1.80 15.30
CA TYR A 365 -5.93 -0.42 15.10
C TYR A 365 -6.60 0.19 13.88
N ILE A 366 -6.54 -0.51 12.75
CA ILE A 366 -7.13 -0.06 11.48
C ILE A 366 -8.67 -0.04 11.57
N LYS A 367 -9.28 -1.08 12.10
CA LYS A 367 -10.73 -1.19 12.24
C LYS A 367 -11.31 -0.05 13.09
N ARG A 368 -10.72 0.21 14.24
CA ARG A 368 -11.16 1.27 15.15
C ARG A 368 -10.89 2.66 14.59
N ALA A 369 -9.77 2.84 13.87
CA ALA A 369 -9.47 4.08 13.18
C ALA A 369 -10.48 4.41 12.07
N LYS A 370 -10.91 3.41 11.30
CA LYS A 370 -11.99 3.58 10.31
C LYS A 370 -13.29 4.03 10.96
N ASN A 371 -13.59 3.55 12.16
CA ASN A 371 -14.75 3.97 12.95
C ASN A 371 -14.57 5.37 13.59
N GLY A 372 -13.41 6.00 13.44
CA GLY A 372 -13.16 7.36 13.96
C GLY A 372 -12.98 7.43 15.47
N GLU A 373 -12.53 6.36 16.12
CA GLU A 373 -12.38 6.31 17.59
C GLU A 373 -11.16 7.11 18.10
N HIS A 374 -10.18 7.39 17.25
CA HIS A 374 -8.96 8.13 17.59
C HIS A 374 -9.16 9.65 17.60
N ASP A 375 -8.37 10.34 18.39
CA ASP A 375 -8.21 11.80 18.29
C ASP A 375 -7.09 12.13 17.29
N ALA A 376 -5.88 11.65 17.53
CA ALA A 376 -4.76 11.73 16.62
C ALA A 376 -4.12 10.34 16.49
N MET A 377 -3.59 10.01 15.32
CA MET A 377 -2.95 8.72 15.13
C MET A 377 -1.71 8.81 14.25
N ILE A 378 -0.70 8.08 14.65
CA ILE A 378 0.46 7.83 13.82
C ILE A 378 0.08 6.80 12.77
N TYR A 379 0.33 7.16 11.52
CA TYR A 379 0.03 6.31 10.38
C TYR A 379 1.08 6.53 9.29
N GLY A 380 0.98 5.79 8.24
CA GLY A 380 1.84 5.94 7.08
C GLY A 380 1.21 5.35 5.85
N TRP A 381 1.77 5.70 4.71
CA TRP A 381 1.34 5.19 3.43
C TRP A 381 2.54 4.89 2.55
N THR A 382 2.53 3.73 1.94
CA THR A 382 3.42 3.38 0.82
C THR A 382 2.55 3.37 -0.42
N GLY A 383 2.99 4.01 -1.51
CA GLY A 383 2.22 4.03 -2.74
C GLY A 383 1.95 2.62 -3.26
N ASP A 384 0.73 2.38 -3.73
CA ASP A 384 0.28 1.09 -4.29
C ASP A 384 0.38 1.06 -5.82
N ASN A 385 0.40 2.24 -6.41
CA ASN A 385 0.65 2.47 -7.83
C ASN A 385 1.31 3.85 -8.01
N GLY A 386 1.77 4.16 -9.17
CA GLY A 386 2.51 5.42 -9.40
C GLY A 386 1.64 6.66 -9.56
N ASP A 387 0.33 6.56 -9.42
CA ASP A 387 -0.59 7.67 -9.66
C ASP A 387 -0.81 8.51 -8.38
N PRO A 388 -0.87 9.86 -8.49
CA PRO A 388 -1.15 10.71 -7.33
C PRO A 388 -2.50 10.47 -6.66
N ASP A 389 -3.50 9.94 -7.37
CA ASP A 389 -4.80 9.62 -6.79
C ASP A 389 -4.71 8.59 -5.65
N ASN A 390 -3.75 7.69 -5.74
CA ASN A 390 -3.47 6.71 -4.67
C ASN A 390 -3.04 7.37 -3.35
N TRP A 391 -2.62 8.61 -3.40
CA TRP A 391 -2.27 9.45 -2.25
C TRP A 391 -3.37 10.46 -1.95
N LEU A 392 -3.63 11.36 -2.87
CA LEU A 392 -4.46 12.53 -2.65
C LEU A 392 -5.96 12.19 -2.65
N GLY A 393 -6.38 11.24 -3.47
CA GLY A 393 -7.76 10.75 -3.48
C GLY A 393 -8.04 9.79 -2.33
N VAL A 394 -7.20 8.79 -2.16
CA VAL A 394 -7.41 7.70 -1.19
C VAL A 394 -7.29 8.16 0.27
N LEU A 395 -6.39 9.10 0.56
CA LEU A 395 -6.09 9.49 1.94
C LEU A 395 -6.84 10.74 2.42
N TYR A 396 -7.26 11.63 1.51
CA TYR A 396 -7.75 12.95 1.93
C TYR A 396 -9.05 13.40 1.26
N SER A 397 -9.61 12.63 0.34
CA SER A 397 -10.89 12.99 -0.30
C SER A 397 -12.08 12.81 0.63
N CYS A 398 -13.17 13.49 0.32
CA CYS A 398 -14.43 13.33 1.04
C CYS A 398 -14.98 11.89 0.94
N ALA A 399 -14.86 11.26 -0.21
CA ALA A 399 -15.29 9.88 -0.42
C ALA A 399 -14.51 8.88 0.46
N ALA A 400 -13.24 9.17 0.76
CA ALA A 400 -12.37 8.31 1.55
C ALA A 400 -12.59 8.39 3.07
N VAL A 401 -13.48 9.26 3.55
CA VAL A 401 -13.76 9.45 4.99
C VAL A 401 -14.20 8.15 5.68
N LYS A 402 -14.88 7.27 4.97
CA LYS A 402 -15.25 5.93 5.47
C LYS A 402 -14.17 4.87 5.26
N GLY A 403 -13.11 5.20 4.52
CA GLY A 403 -11.99 4.32 4.20
C GLY A 403 -10.70 4.80 4.87
N SER A 404 -9.68 5.09 4.06
CA SER A 404 -8.32 5.38 4.52
C SER A 404 -8.06 6.84 4.88
N ASN A 405 -9.04 7.72 4.79
CA ASN A 405 -8.95 9.10 5.29
C ASN A 405 -9.16 9.13 6.80
N TYR A 406 -8.11 8.91 7.56
CA TYR A 406 -8.17 8.88 9.04
C TYR A 406 -8.21 10.27 9.69
N ALA A 407 -7.94 11.33 8.95
CA ALA A 407 -8.21 12.68 9.40
C ALA A 407 -9.72 12.99 9.43
N LYS A 408 -10.53 12.18 8.76
CA LYS A 408 -11.99 12.41 8.61
C LYS A 408 -12.31 13.79 8.04
N TRP A 409 -11.35 14.35 7.34
CA TRP A 409 -11.40 15.69 6.76
C TRP A 409 -12.08 15.66 5.39
N CYS A 410 -12.98 16.58 5.16
CA CYS A 410 -13.69 16.72 3.88
C CYS A 410 -13.72 18.19 3.49
N ASN A 411 -12.94 18.55 2.49
CA ASN A 411 -12.85 19.93 1.98
C ASN A 411 -13.34 19.96 0.52
N PRO A 412 -14.48 20.65 0.24
CA PRO A 412 -15.04 20.66 -1.11
C PRO A 412 -14.11 21.22 -2.19
N ALA A 413 -13.34 22.27 -1.88
CA ALA A 413 -12.40 22.86 -2.84
C ALA A 413 -11.26 21.89 -3.18
N TYR A 414 -10.73 21.20 -2.18
CA TYR A 414 -9.75 20.13 -2.36
C TYR A 414 -10.32 18.99 -3.20
N ASP A 415 -11.49 18.53 -2.81
CA ASP A 415 -12.15 17.38 -3.44
C ASP A 415 -12.41 17.61 -4.93
N LYS A 416 -12.85 18.82 -5.29
CA LYS A 416 -13.05 19.23 -6.68
C LYS A 416 -11.78 19.10 -7.51
N LEU A 417 -10.63 19.55 -6.97
CA LEU A 417 -9.34 19.45 -7.66
C LEU A 417 -8.92 18.00 -7.90
N VAL A 418 -9.06 17.18 -6.90
CA VAL A 418 -8.71 15.75 -6.97
C VAL A 418 -9.62 15.01 -7.95
N GLN A 419 -10.91 15.31 -7.96
CA GLN A 419 -11.86 14.70 -8.90
C GLN A 419 -11.58 15.13 -10.34
N GLN A 420 -11.30 16.40 -10.57
CA GLN A 420 -10.92 16.90 -11.91
C GLN A 420 -9.64 16.21 -12.43
N ALA A 421 -8.65 16.05 -11.55
CA ALA A 421 -7.40 15.39 -11.92
C ALA A 421 -7.59 13.90 -12.23
N LYS A 422 -8.48 13.22 -11.50
CA LYS A 422 -8.75 11.80 -11.68
C LYS A 422 -9.37 11.47 -13.04
N VAL A 423 -10.20 12.35 -13.57
CA VAL A 423 -10.93 12.12 -14.82
C VAL A 423 -10.23 12.69 -16.05
N SER A 424 -9.06 13.29 -15.92
CA SER A 424 -8.28 13.86 -17.03
C SER A 424 -7.10 12.97 -17.40
N SER A 425 -6.86 12.83 -18.70
CA SER A 425 -5.65 12.17 -19.22
C SER A 425 -4.49 13.15 -19.48
N ASP A 426 -4.72 14.46 -19.37
CA ASP A 426 -3.70 15.49 -19.54
C ASP A 426 -2.80 15.58 -18.31
N ARG A 427 -1.59 15.04 -18.42
CA ARG A 427 -0.64 14.98 -17.32
C ARG A 427 -0.22 16.34 -16.76
N GLU A 428 0.01 17.32 -17.64
CA GLU A 428 0.40 18.66 -17.20
C GLU A 428 -0.72 19.35 -16.41
N GLN A 429 -1.96 19.20 -16.86
CA GLN A 429 -3.11 19.72 -16.15
C GLN A 429 -3.35 18.99 -14.83
N ARG A 430 -3.14 17.68 -14.81
CA ARG A 430 -3.22 16.88 -13.57
C ARG A 430 -2.19 17.35 -12.54
N ILE A 431 -0.95 17.63 -12.96
CA ILE A 431 0.08 18.18 -12.07
C ILE A 431 -0.38 19.50 -11.45
N LYS A 432 -0.92 20.41 -12.23
CA LYS A 432 -1.41 21.70 -11.73
C LYS A 432 -2.50 21.55 -10.68
N TRP A 433 -3.50 20.71 -10.95
CA TRP A 433 -4.58 20.45 -10.01
C TRP A 433 -4.08 19.77 -8.71
N TYR A 434 -3.22 18.79 -8.84
CA TYR A 434 -2.66 18.12 -7.66
C TYR A 434 -1.74 19.03 -6.85
N GLN A 435 -1.02 19.94 -7.46
CA GLN A 435 -0.21 20.92 -6.73
C GLN A 435 -1.09 21.93 -5.99
N GLN A 436 -2.19 22.37 -6.58
CA GLN A 436 -3.18 23.18 -5.87
C GLN A 436 -3.81 22.42 -4.68
N ALA A 437 -4.10 21.16 -4.86
CA ALA A 437 -4.61 20.31 -3.77
C ALA A 437 -3.60 20.18 -2.62
N GLN A 438 -2.33 19.98 -2.93
CA GLN A 438 -1.25 19.92 -1.94
C GLN A 438 -1.15 21.22 -1.13
N LYS A 439 -1.35 22.35 -1.77
CA LYS A 439 -1.38 23.66 -1.10
C LYS A 439 -2.51 23.76 -0.08
N ILE A 440 -3.71 23.30 -0.44
CA ILE A 440 -4.85 23.27 0.48
C ILE A 440 -4.55 22.37 1.68
N LEU A 441 -3.97 21.18 1.46
CA LEU A 441 -3.55 20.28 2.55
C LEU A 441 -2.59 20.98 3.51
N LYS A 442 -1.61 21.71 2.97
CA LYS A 442 -0.66 22.47 3.80
C LYS A 442 -1.33 23.55 4.61
N GLU A 443 -2.27 24.27 4.02
CA GLU A 443 -2.99 25.35 4.68
C GLU A 443 -3.97 24.85 5.75
N GLN A 444 -4.61 23.71 5.54
CA GLN A 444 -5.66 23.17 6.42
C GLN A 444 -5.16 22.19 7.47
N VAL A 445 -3.95 21.68 7.33
CA VAL A 445 -3.28 20.80 8.30
C VAL A 445 -4.15 19.64 8.80
N PRO A 446 -4.73 18.81 7.95
CA PRO A 446 -5.41 17.61 8.43
C PRO A 446 -4.42 16.55 8.93
N ILE A 447 -3.18 16.65 8.51
CA ILE A 447 -2.07 15.80 8.92
C ILE A 447 -0.83 16.62 9.24
N THR A 448 0.07 16.03 10.01
CA THR A 448 1.46 16.45 10.16
C THR A 448 2.35 15.46 9.42
N PRO A 449 2.95 15.81 8.28
CA PRO A 449 3.99 14.99 7.65
C PRO A 449 5.21 14.89 8.57
N ILE A 450 5.80 13.71 8.67
CA ILE A 450 6.97 13.49 9.54
C ILE A 450 8.19 13.08 8.72
N ALA A 451 8.10 11.96 8.00
CA ALA A 451 9.27 11.39 7.33
C ALA A 451 8.94 10.67 6.03
N ASN A 452 9.90 10.72 5.10
CA ASN A 452 10.00 9.78 4.00
C ASN A 452 11.15 8.83 4.35
N SER A 453 10.85 7.56 4.62
CA SER A 453 11.88 6.61 5.03
C SER A 453 12.64 6.04 3.83
N THR A 454 13.93 5.76 4.04
CA THR A 454 14.74 4.98 3.11
C THR A 454 14.40 3.50 3.28
N VAL A 455 14.21 2.79 2.18
CA VAL A 455 13.98 1.34 2.18
C VAL A 455 15.30 0.63 2.08
N PHE A 456 15.58 -0.28 3.02
CA PHE A 456 16.74 -1.14 3.04
C PHE A 456 16.32 -2.58 2.83
N GLN A 457 17.02 -3.29 1.97
CA GLN A 457 16.78 -4.69 1.68
C GLN A 457 18.07 -5.49 1.89
N PRO A 458 18.25 -6.03 3.09
CA PRO A 458 19.41 -6.88 3.38
C PRO A 458 19.21 -8.27 2.81
N MET A 459 20.29 -8.84 2.30
CA MET A 459 20.31 -10.17 1.72
C MET A 459 21.71 -10.78 1.77
N ARG A 460 21.77 -12.09 1.59
CA ARG A 460 23.04 -12.77 1.40
C ARG A 460 23.63 -12.46 0.03
N LYS A 461 24.96 -12.51 -0.08
CA LYS A 461 25.67 -12.17 -1.32
C LYS A 461 25.34 -13.08 -2.51
N GLN A 462 24.82 -14.27 -2.25
CA GLN A 462 24.43 -15.21 -3.31
C GLN A 462 23.17 -14.81 -4.05
N VAL A 463 22.35 -13.92 -3.49
CA VAL A 463 21.12 -13.48 -4.13
C VAL A 463 21.44 -12.58 -5.32
N ARG A 464 20.85 -12.88 -6.49
CA ARG A 464 21.06 -12.15 -7.75
C ARG A 464 19.77 -11.52 -8.24
N ASP A 465 19.90 -10.36 -8.84
CA ASP A 465 18.83 -9.66 -9.56
C ASP A 465 17.62 -9.30 -8.71
N PHE A 466 17.78 -9.21 -7.39
CA PHE A 466 16.73 -8.66 -6.53
C PHE A 466 16.59 -7.14 -6.79
N LYS A 467 15.37 -6.68 -6.97
CA LYS A 467 15.06 -5.25 -7.13
C LYS A 467 14.04 -4.83 -6.08
N ILE A 468 14.32 -3.73 -5.39
CA ILE A 468 13.38 -3.16 -4.43
C ILE A 468 12.16 -2.65 -5.18
N SER A 469 10.96 -3.05 -4.74
CA SER A 469 9.71 -2.49 -5.23
C SER A 469 9.43 -1.16 -4.53
N PRO A 470 9.09 -0.09 -5.27
CA PRO A 470 8.68 1.17 -4.66
C PRO A 470 7.37 1.04 -3.87
N PHE A 471 6.58 0.00 -4.14
CA PHE A 471 5.27 -0.24 -3.52
C PHE A 471 5.32 -1.17 -2.31
N GLY A 472 6.52 -1.50 -1.81
CA GLY A 472 6.67 -2.40 -0.68
C GLY A 472 6.32 -3.87 -0.97
N LEU A 473 6.19 -4.24 -2.25
CA LEU A 473 5.99 -5.61 -2.68
C LEU A 473 7.30 -6.39 -2.63
N THR A 474 7.23 -7.70 -2.50
CA THR A 474 8.40 -8.59 -2.49
C THR A 474 8.29 -9.65 -3.58
N PRO A 475 8.41 -9.27 -4.85
CA PRO A 475 8.39 -10.24 -5.94
C PRO A 475 9.73 -10.98 -6.01
N PHE A 476 9.65 -12.29 -6.19
CA PHE A 476 10.84 -13.16 -6.36
C PHE A 476 10.98 -13.70 -7.78
N TYR A 477 10.07 -13.36 -8.70
CA TYR A 477 10.30 -13.62 -10.11
C TYR A 477 11.51 -12.81 -10.60
N GLY A 478 12.31 -13.41 -11.45
CA GLY A 478 13.55 -12.82 -11.93
C GLY A 478 14.72 -12.87 -10.92
N VAL A 479 14.47 -13.23 -9.66
CA VAL A 479 15.49 -13.37 -8.63
C VAL A 479 16.19 -14.72 -8.77
N GLY A 480 17.50 -14.72 -8.75
CA GLY A 480 18.34 -15.91 -8.78
C GLY A 480 19.17 -16.10 -7.53
N LEU A 481 19.77 -17.27 -7.43
CA LEU A 481 20.64 -17.62 -6.31
C LEU A 481 21.89 -18.32 -6.87
N ASP A 482 23.09 -17.80 -6.56
CA ASP A 482 24.35 -18.45 -6.89
C ASP A 482 24.49 -19.74 -6.07
N LYS A 483 25.09 -20.76 -6.68
CA LYS A 483 25.35 -22.06 -6.04
C LYS A 483 26.48 -21.97 -5.02
#